data_cfe89c54770cf2ce4e0a43151cd41f70
#
_entry.id   cfe89c54770cf2ce4e0a43151cd41f70
#
_cell.length_a   1.000
_cell.length_b   1.000
_cell.length_c   1.000
_cell.angle_alpha   90.00
_cell.angle_beta   90.00
_cell.angle_gamma   90.00
#
_symmetry.space_group_name_H-M   'P 1'
#
loop_
_entity.id
_entity.type
_entity.pdbx_description
1 polymer ?
#
loop_
_entity_poly.entity_id
_entity_poly.type
_entity_poly.pdbx_seq_one_letter_code
_entity_poly.pdbx_strand_id
1 'polypeptide(L)'
;MNSRLWNLEKDYDTLVKWWNQHDFDLPVPKDVLPPLGIIIEEDNVSICAAGLYEDYKRTKFGFMFGLFTNPEIGKIKLYKAMNNCLQEIHKLAKVKELGLVYTITGENALFKLYEKNNMTLVENNTRSYVMNVQQENYNDLRWIMGNDIIETVNK
;
A
#
# COMPACT_ATOMS: atom_id res chain seq x y z
N MET A 1 -9.35 7.38 15.13
CA MET A 1 -8.24 6.59 14.53
C MET A 1 -7.05 7.49 14.37
N ASN A 2 -5.90 7.06 14.84
CA ASN A 2 -4.63 7.78 14.75
C ASN A 2 -3.70 7.02 13.82
N SER A 3 -2.76 7.74 13.20
CA SER A 3 -1.69 7.14 12.39
C SER A 3 -0.33 7.39 13.05
N ARG A 4 0.57 6.44 12.91
CA ARG A 4 1.97 6.61 13.27
C ARG A 4 2.88 5.86 12.30
N LEU A 5 4.14 6.25 12.27
CA LEU A 5 5.16 5.41 11.64
C LEU A 5 5.30 4.10 12.40
N TRP A 6 5.50 3.00 11.69
CA TRP A 6 5.84 1.75 12.34
C TRP A 6 7.26 1.76 12.89
N ASN A 7 7.48 0.96 13.91
CA ASN A 7 8.79 0.67 14.46
C ASN A 7 8.96 -0.84 14.44
N LEU A 8 9.73 -1.37 13.50
CA LEU A 8 9.88 -2.81 13.30
C LEU A 8 10.44 -3.55 14.53
N GLU A 9 11.16 -2.87 15.42
CA GLU A 9 11.60 -3.48 16.69
C GLU A 9 10.43 -3.79 17.63
N LYS A 10 9.34 -3.01 17.53
CA LYS A 10 8.17 -3.15 18.40
C LYS A 10 6.98 -3.78 17.70
N ASP A 11 6.85 -3.54 16.42
CA ASP A 11 5.62 -3.85 15.66
C ASP A 11 5.73 -5.17 14.88
N TYR A 12 6.94 -5.68 14.65
CA TYR A 12 7.16 -6.87 13.82
C TYR A 12 6.33 -8.07 14.27
N ASP A 13 6.31 -8.39 15.57
CA ASP A 13 5.55 -9.52 16.09
C ASP A 13 4.04 -9.39 15.84
N THR A 14 3.53 -8.15 15.88
CA THR A 14 2.13 -7.87 15.54
C THR A 14 1.85 -8.12 14.07
N LEU A 15 2.75 -7.69 13.17
CA LEU A 15 2.62 -7.93 11.73
C LEU A 15 2.70 -9.41 11.40
N VAL A 16 3.61 -10.17 12.04
CA VAL A 16 3.72 -11.62 11.88
C VAL A 16 2.47 -12.32 12.40
N LYS A 17 1.93 -11.90 13.54
CA LYS A 17 0.66 -12.44 14.06
C LYS A 17 -0.46 -12.28 13.01
N TRP A 18 -0.61 -11.10 12.44
CA TRP A 18 -1.64 -10.86 11.42
C TRP A 18 -1.38 -11.67 10.16
N TRP A 19 -0.13 -11.74 9.70
CA TRP A 19 0.28 -12.54 8.56
C TRP A 19 -0.14 -14.00 8.72
N ASN A 20 0.21 -14.60 9.85
CA ASN A 20 -0.13 -15.99 10.15
C ASN A 20 -1.65 -16.25 10.27
N GLN A 21 -2.42 -15.25 10.73
CA GLN A 21 -3.87 -15.33 10.83
C GLN A 21 -4.59 -15.22 9.48
N HIS A 22 -3.91 -14.78 8.43
CA HIS A 22 -4.41 -14.74 7.05
C HIS A 22 -3.97 -15.95 6.20
N ASP A 23 -3.44 -16.99 6.84
CA ASP A 23 -3.01 -18.23 6.18
C ASP A 23 -1.97 -18.02 5.06
N PHE A 24 -1.13 -16.99 5.18
CA PHE A 24 0.02 -16.82 4.29
C PHE A 24 1.12 -17.82 4.67
N ASP A 25 1.75 -18.45 3.67
CA ASP A 25 2.67 -19.58 3.85
C ASP A 25 3.83 -19.29 4.81
N LEU A 26 4.48 -18.12 4.67
CA LEU A 26 5.61 -17.73 5.50
C LEU A 26 5.57 -16.23 5.82
N PRO A 27 5.88 -15.82 7.06
CA PRO A 27 6.02 -14.42 7.38
C PRO A 27 7.25 -13.83 6.68
N VAL A 28 7.15 -12.59 6.25
CA VAL A 28 8.28 -11.86 5.67
C VAL A 28 9.33 -11.62 6.76
N PRO A 29 10.60 -11.97 6.54
CA PRO A 29 11.67 -11.68 7.49
C PRO A 29 11.75 -10.18 7.81
N LYS A 30 12.11 -9.85 9.05
CA LYS A 30 12.13 -8.47 9.54
C LYS A 30 13.03 -7.55 8.73
N ASP A 31 14.17 -8.05 8.31
CA ASP A 31 15.18 -7.34 7.50
C ASP A 31 14.77 -7.12 6.05
N VAL A 32 13.72 -7.82 5.61
CA VAL A 32 13.12 -7.66 4.27
C VAL A 32 11.93 -6.71 4.28
N LEU A 33 11.38 -6.37 5.44
CA LEU A 33 10.27 -5.41 5.50
C LEU A 33 10.74 -3.98 5.14
N PRO A 34 9.88 -3.16 4.52
CA PRO A 34 10.21 -1.76 4.24
C PRO A 34 10.67 -1.01 5.48
N PRO A 35 11.69 -0.15 5.37
CA PRO A 35 12.15 0.66 6.51
C PRO A 35 11.10 1.69 6.94
N LEU A 36 10.21 2.07 6.04
CA LEU A 36 9.11 2.99 6.29
C LEU A 36 7.77 2.26 6.26
N GLY A 37 6.84 2.70 7.06
CA GLY A 37 5.48 2.21 7.03
C GLY A 37 4.58 2.96 8.00
N ILE A 38 3.29 2.77 7.82
CA ILE A 38 2.24 3.40 8.61
C ILE A 38 1.47 2.31 9.36
N ILE A 39 1.16 2.57 10.62
CA ILE A 39 0.18 1.80 11.41
C ILE A 39 -1.00 2.73 11.73
N ILE A 40 -2.20 2.20 11.58
CA ILE A 40 -3.43 2.84 12.04
C ILE A 40 -3.88 2.19 13.33
N GLU A 41 -4.14 3.03 14.32
CA GLU A 41 -4.54 2.61 15.67
C GLU A 41 -5.79 3.33 16.16
N GLU A 42 -6.52 2.70 17.06
CA GLU A 42 -7.59 3.32 17.83
C GLU A 42 -7.64 2.67 19.20
N ASP A 43 -7.71 3.49 20.26
CA ASP A 43 -7.73 3.06 21.66
C ASP A 43 -6.57 2.11 22.01
N ASN A 44 -5.36 2.42 21.51
CA ASN A 44 -4.14 1.62 21.65
C ASN A 44 -4.18 0.23 20.98
N VAL A 45 -5.18 -0.01 20.12
CA VAL A 45 -5.26 -1.23 19.34
C VAL A 45 -4.84 -0.94 17.90
N SER A 46 -3.81 -1.62 17.44
CA SER A 46 -3.38 -1.55 16.04
C SER A 46 -4.39 -2.29 15.13
N ILE A 47 -4.81 -1.64 14.05
CA ILE A 47 -5.92 -2.10 13.19
C ILE A 47 -5.40 -2.57 11.84
N CYS A 48 -4.56 -1.79 11.19
CA CYS A 48 -3.91 -2.16 9.94
C CYS A 48 -2.59 -1.43 9.77
N ALA A 49 -1.76 -1.92 8.86
CA ALA A 49 -0.47 -1.34 8.52
C ALA A 49 -0.16 -1.50 7.04
N ALA A 50 0.66 -0.62 6.49
CA ALA A 50 1.26 -0.78 5.17
C ALA A 50 2.71 -0.27 5.19
N GLY A 51 3.58 -0.97 4.46
CA GLY A 51 4.97 -0.60 4.30
C GLY A 51 5.23 0.18 3.02
N LEU A 52 6.30 0.96 2.99
CA LEU A 52 6.73 1.71 1.82
C LEU A 52 8.24 1.57 1.63
N TYR A 53 8.64 0.92 0.55
CA TYR A 53 9.99 1.01 0.04
C TYR A 53 10.16 2.30 -0.74
N GLU A 54 11.26 2.98 -0.53
CA GLU A 54 11.71 4.10 -1.36
C GLU A 54 12.99 3.68 -2.12
N ASP A 55 13.11 4.08 -3.38
CA ASP A 55 14.36 3.89 -4.11
C ASP A 55 15.36 4.98 -3.73
N TYR A 56 16.42 4.59 -3.05
CA TYR A 56 17.52 5.48 -2.66
C TYR A 56 18.32 6.04 -3.86
N LYS A 57 18.08 5.53 -5.08
CA LYS A 57 18.82 5.91 -6.29
C LYS A 57 18.20 7.05 -7.11
N ARG A 58 17.34 7.88 -6.52
CA ARG A 58 16.75 9.08 -7.13
C ARG A 58 15.68 8.83 -8.21
N THR A 59 15.07 7.67 -8.30
CA THR A 59 14.04 7.39 -9.33
C THR A 59 12.68 7.99 -8.98
N LYS A 60 12.49 8.56 -7.81
CA LYS A 60 11.16 9.02 -7.31
C LYS A 60 10.08 7.92 -7.36
N PHE A 61 10.51 6.67 -7.31
CA PHE A 61 9.66 5.49 -7.31
C PHE A 61 9.57 4.89 -5.91
N GLY A 62 8.37 4.48 -5.52
CA GLY A 62 8.11 3.73 -4.30
C GLY A 62 7.32 2.46 -4.57
N PHE A 63 7.48 1.48 -3.70
CA PHE A 63 6.68 0.27 -3.71
C PHE A 63 5.97 0.11 -2.37
N MET A 64 4.62 0.16 -2.41
CA MET A 64 3.83 -0.12 -1.23
C MET A 64 3.76 -1.63 -1.02
N PHE A 65 4.33 -2.08 0.08
CA PHE A 65 4.39 -3.48 0.46
C PHE A 65 3.29 -3.81 1.45
N GLY A 66 2.41 -4.69 1.03
CA GLY A 66 1.35 -5.23 1.85
C GLY A 66 0.32 -4.20 2.32
N LEU A 67 -0.81 -4.68 2.70
CA LEU A 67 -1.79 -3.98 3.53
C LEU A 67 -2.17 -4.99 4.62
N PHE A 68 -1.38 -5.02 5.69
CA PHE A 68 -1.55 -5.93 6.81
C PHE A 68 -2.78 -5.52 7.61
N THR A 69 -3.60 -6.48 7.98
CA THR A 69 -4.84 -6.20 8.69
C THR A 69 -5.00 -7.07 9.92
N ASN A 70 -5.51 -6.51 11.00
CA ASN A 70 -5.88 -7.24 12.18
C ASN A 70 -7.22 -7.97 11.93
N PRO A 71 -7.24 -9.31 11.86
CA PRO A 71 -8.45 -10.07 11.52
C PRO A 71 -9.49 -10.06 12.66
N GLU A 72 -9.12 -9.64 13.86
CA GLU A 72 -10.04 -9.53 15.01
C GLU A 72 -10.93 -8.27 14.91
N ILE A 73 -10.66 -7.37 13.94
CA ILE A 73 -11.38 -6.12 13.77
C ILE A 73 -12.57 -6.29 12.82
N GLY A 74 -13.70 -5.75 13.22
CA GLY A 74 -14.90 -5.77 12.38
C GLY A 74 -14.75 -5.06 11.04
N LYS A 75 -15.32 -5.62 9.97
CA LYS A 75 -15.13 -5.22 8.57
C LYS A 75 -15.31 -3.73 8.30
N ILE A 76 -16.29 -3.08 8.92
CA ILE A 76 -16.56 -1.64 8.69
C ILE A 76 -15.41 -0.79 9.25
N LYS A 77 -14.94 -1.10 10.47
CA LYS A 77 -13.84 -0.41 11.11
C LYS A 77 -12.55 -0.66 10.35
N LEU A 78 -12.32 -1.89 9.93
CA LEU A 78 -11.17 -2.29 9.13
C LEU A 78 -11.11 -1.54 7.80
N TYR A 79 -12.24 -1.48 7.06
CA TYR A 79 -12.30 -0.73 5.80
C TYR A 79 -11.95 0.76 5.97
N LYS A 80 -12.46 1.41 7.03
CA LYS A 80 -12.12 2.81 7.35
C LYS A 80 -10.61 2.96 7.66
N ALA A 81 -10.05 2.03 8.44
CA ALA A 81 -8.64 2.05 8.79
C ALA A 81 -7.74 1.84 7.56
N MET A 82 -8.07 0.90 6.68
CA MET A 82 -7.34 0.69 5.43
C MET A 82 -7.38 1.93 4.52
N ASN A 83 -8.53 2.59 4.41
CA ASN A 83 -8.65 3.84 3.66
C ASN A 83 -7.74 4.94 4.24
N ASN A 84 -7.74 5.11 5.56
CA ASN A 84 -6.84 6.05 6.23
C ASN A 84 -5.37 5.67 6.01
N CYS A 85 -5.04 4.39 6.08
CA CYS A 85 -3.68 3.90 5.85
C CYS A 85 -3.15 4.28 4.46
N LEU A 86 -3.96 4.10 3.42
CA LEU A 86 -3.60 4.50 2.05
C LEU A 86 -3.40 6.02 1.93
N GLN A 87 -4.23 6.82 2.59
CA GLN A 87 -4.07 8.28 2.62
C GLN A 87 -2.77 8.68 3.33
N GLU A 88 -2.42 8.03 4.42
CA GLU A 88 -1.16 8.29 5.14
C GLU A 88 0.06 7.81 4.36
N ILE A 89 0.00 6.68 3.65
CA ILE A 89 1.05 6.26 2.71
C ILE A 89 1.22 7.30 1.60
N HIS A 90 0.14 7.85 1.06
CA HIS A 90 0.22 8.92 0.06
C HIS A 90 0.92 10.18 0.63
N LYS A 91 0.57 10.60 1.86
CA LYS A 91 1.24 11.73 2.53
C LYS A 91 2.73 11.43 2.76
N LEU A 92 3.06 10.23 3.24
CA LEU A 92 4.43 9.79 3.45
C LEU A 92 5.22 9.82 2.14
N ALA A 93 4.63 9.33 1.04
CA ALA A 93 5.22 9.36 -0.28
C ALA A 93 5.50 10.80 -0.76
N LYS A 94 4.58 11.74 -0.50
CA LYS A 94 4.81 13.18 -0.78
C LYS A 94 5.96 13.76 0.02
N VAL A 95 6.04 13.47 1.32
CA VAL A 95 7.15 13.91 2.19
C VAL A 95 8.49 13.35 1.71
N LYS A 96 8.47 12.15 1.13
CA LYS A 96 9.64 11.48 0.53
C LYS A 96 9.90 11.90 -0.92
N GLU A 97 9.15 12.86 -1.45
CA GLU A 97 9.27 13.37 -2.82
C GLU A 97 9.17 12.27 -3.89
N LEU A 98 8.43 11.19 -3.59
CA LEU A 98 8.16 10.15 -4.57
C LEU A 98 7.19 10.67 -5.63
N GLY A 99 7.43 10.33 -6.88
CA GLY A 99 6.55 10.67 -8.00
C GLY A 99 5.50 9.62 -8.26
N LEU A 100 5.80 8.37 -7.94
CA LEU A 100 4.93 7.22 -8.20
C LEU A 100 5.11 6.17 -7.11
N VAL A 101 4.01 5.60 -6.64
CA VAL A 101 3.99 4.43 -5.76
C VAL A 101 3.24 3.30 -6.42
N TYR A 102 3.90 2.18 -6.56
CA TYR A 102 3.37 0.96 -7.15
C TYR A 102 3.00 -0.05 -6.07
N THR A 103 1.97 -0.86 -6.30
CA THR A 103 1.61 -2.01 -5.45
C THR A 103 1.00 -3.13 -6.28
N ILE A 104 1.08 -4.34 -5.76
CA ILE A 104 0.49 -5.54 -6.34
C ILE A 104 -0.50 -6.13 -5.34
N THR A 105 -1.65 -6.58 -5.82
CA THR A 105 -2.59 -7.35 -5.01
C THR A 105 -3.36 -8.36 -5.85
N GLY A 106 -3.58 -9.56 -5.29
CA GLY A 106 -4.53 -10.54 -5.82
C GLY A 106 -5.92 -10.45 -5.17
N GLU A 107 -6.08 -9.63 -4.13
CA GLU A 107 -7.29 -9.59 -3.31
C GLU A 107 -8.38 -8.71 -3.94
N ASN A 108 -9.47 -9.33 -4.38
CA ASN A 108 -10.61 -8.64 -4.98
C ASN A 108 -11.20 -7.54 -4.07
N ALA A 109 -11.16 -7.73 -2.76
CA ALA A 109 -11.68 -6.77 -1.79
C ALA A 109 -10.91 -5.44 -1.80
N LEU A 110 -9.63 -5.45 -2.21
CA LEU A 110 -8.79 -4.26 -2.24
C LEU A 110 -8.96 -3.42 -3.50
N PHE A 111 -9.49 -3.96 -4.59
CA PHE A 111 -9.61 -3.25 -5.87
C PHE A 111 -10.41 -1.95 -5.73
N LYS A 112 -11.65 -2.05 -5.21
CA LYS A 112 -12.50 -0.87 -4.99
C LYS A 112 -11.89 0.12 -4.00
N LEU A 113 -11.13 -0.37 -3.02
CA LEU A 113 -10.45 0.48 -2.06
C LEU A 113 -9.33 1.29 -2.74
N TYR A 114 -8.53 0.66 -3.59
CA TYR A 114 -7.46 1.31 -4.33
C TYR A 114 -8.00 2.34 -5.32
N GLU A 115 -8.99 1.97 -6.14
CA GLU A 115 -9.66 2.87 -7.08
C GLU A 115 -10.25 4.10 -6.38
N LYS A 116 -10.92 3.90 -5.22
CA LYS A 116 -11.46 4.99 -4.41
C LYS A 116 -10.37 5.94 -3.87
N ASN A 117 -9.15 5.45 -3.70
CA ASN A 117 -7.98 6.25 -3.30
C ASN A 117 -7.18 6.76 -4.51
N ASN A 118 -7.82 6.87 -5.69
CA ASN A 118 -7.23 7.39 -6.91
C ASN A 118 -5.98 6.61 -7.38
N MET A 119 -5.93 5.31 -7.08
CA MET A 119 -4.92 4.43 -7.64
C MET A 119 -5.42 3.87 -8.97
N THR A 120 -4.55 3.84 -9.96
CA THR A 120 -4.86 3.40 -11.31
C THR A 120 -4.43 1.95 -11.51
N LEU A 121 -5.32 1.12 -12.04
CA LEU A 121 -5.00 -0.23 -12.47
C LEU A 121 -4.07 -0.17 -13.68
N VAL A 122 -2.95 -0.88 -13.63
CA VAL A 122 -1.95 -0.90 -14.70
C VAL A 122 -1.78 -2.27 -15.36
N GLU A 123 -2.23 -3.34 -14.70
CA GLU A 123 -2.15 -4.70 -15.24
C GLU A 123 -3.32 -5.56 -14.73
N ASN A 124 -3.97 -6.30 -15.63
CA ASN A 124 -5.17 -7.08 -15.30
C ASN A 124 -4.88 -8.48 -14.74
N ASN A 125 -3.77 -9.12 -15.14
CA ASN A 125 -3.50 -10.51 -14.77
C ASN A 125 -3.00 -10.64 -13.32
N THR A 126 -2.34 -9.60 -12.79
CA THR A 126 -1.82 -9.54 -11.43
C THR A 126 -2.27 -8.25 -10.73
N ARG A 127 -3.30 -7.61 -11.18
CA ARG A 127 -3.87 -6.34 -10.70
C ARG A 127 -2.89 -5.46 -9.93
N SER A 128 -2.05 -4.82 -10.69
CA SER A 128 -1.07 -3.85 -10.20
C SER A 128 -1.69 -2.47 -10.17
N TYR A 129 -1.44 -1.73 -9.11
CA TYR A 129 -1.95 -0.37 -8.94
C TYR A 129 -0.80 0.60 -8.74
N VAL A 130 -0.93 1.79 -9.30
CA VAL A 130 -0.03 2.90 -9.06
C VAL A 130 -0.77 4.06 -8.41
N MET A 131 -0.08 4.73 -7.52
CA MET A 131 -0.50 6.00 -6.94
C MET A 131 0.42 7.09 -7.49
N ASN A 132 -0.13 8.00 -8.30
CA ASN A 132 0.62 9.17 -8.73
C ASN A 132 0.62 10.19 -7.59
N VAL A 133 1.80 10.53 -7.11
CA VAL A 133 1.96 11.40 -5.92
C VAL A 133 2.04 12.88 -6.29
N GLN A 134 2.43 13.19 -7.52
CA GLN A 134 2.71 14.56 -7.95
C GLN A 134 1.63 15.19 -8.82
N GLN A 135 0.79 14.39 -9.45
CA GLN A 135 -0.17 14.89 -10.45
C GLN A 135 -1.61 14.60 -10.08
N GLU A 136 -2.47 15.58 -10.39
CA GLU A 136 -3.93 15.42 -10.31
C GLU A 136 -4.53 14.75 -11.56
N ASN A 137 -3.73 14.56 -12.65
CA ASN A 137 -4.18 14.00 -13.93
C ASN A 137 -3.34 12.79 -14.36
N TYR A 138 -3.99 11.63 -14.46
CA TYR A 138 -3.39 10.34 -14.83
C TYR A 138 -2.96 10.21 -16.31
N ASN A 139 -3.21 11.20 -17.15
CA ASN A 139 -2.90 11.13 -18.59
C ASN A 139 -1.41 11.02 -18.91
N ASP A 140 -0.54 11.35 -17.96
CA ASP A 140 0.92 11.36 -18.17
C ASP A 140 1.62 10.05 -17.77
N LEU A 141 0.89 9.05 -17.28
CA LEU A 141 1.48 7.72 -17.01
C LEU A 141 1.85 6.96 -18.30
N ARG A 142 1.38 7.40 -19.45
CA ARG A 142 1.65 6.77 -20.76
C ARG A 142 3.15 6.66 -21.06
N TRP A 143 3.95 7.61 -20.64
CA TRP A 143 5.39 7.60 -20.90
C TRP A 143 6.17 6.64 -19.97
N ILE A 144 5.63 6.31 -18.79
CA ILE A 144 6.26 5.40 -17.83
C ILE A 144 6.09 3.95 -18.28
N MET A 145 4.93 3.64 -18.87
CA MET A 145 4.50 2.26 -19.10
C MET A 145 4.58 1.81 -20.55
N GLY A 146 4.97 2.70 -21.49
CA GLY A 146 4.88 2.44 -22.93
C GLY A 146 3.45 2.44 -23.43
N ASN A 147 3.26 2.83 -24.69
CA ASN A 147 1.93 2.94 -25.32
C ASN A 147 1.20 1.58 -25.42
N ASP A 148 1.93 0.46 -25.41
CA ASP A 148 1.39 -0.88 -25.67
C ASP A 148 0.55 -1.44 -24.52
N ILE A 149 0.77 -0.97 -23.28
CA ILE A 149 0.04 -1.48 -22.11
C ILE A 149 -1.33 -0.82 -21.95
N ILE A 150 -1.48 0.42 -22.39
CA ILE A 150 -2.72 1.20 -22.23
C ILE A 150 -3.80 0.79 -23.25
N GLU A 151 -3.40 0.31 -24.43
CA GLU A 151 -4.39 -0.19 -25.42
C GLU A 151 -5.08 -1.49 -25.01
N THR A 152 -4.46 -2.28 -24.12
CA THR A 152 -5.03 -3.56 -23.64
C THR A 152 -6.08 -3.37 -22.53
N VAL A 153 -6.09 -2.23 -21.85
CA VAL A 153 -7.02 -1.96 -20.73
C VAL A 153 -8.37 -1.41 -21.21
N ASN A 154 -8.45 -0.91 -22.46
CA ASN A 154 -9.65 -0.30 -23.04
C ASN A 154 -10.42 -1.25 -24.01
N LYS A 155 -10.10 -2.53 -24.02
CA LYS A 155 -10.85 -3.61 -24.69
C LYS A 155 -11.45 -4.57 -23.69
#